data_12b313c78fa9dba6ad08eaf0016d5b20
#
_entry.id   12b313c78fa9dba6ad08eaf0016d5b20
#
_cell.length_a   1.000
_cell.length_b   1.000
_cell.length_c   1.000
_cell.angle_alpha   90.00
_cell.angle_beta   90.00
_cell.angle_gamma   90.00
#
_symmetry.space_group_name_H-M   'P 1'
#
loop_
_entity.id
_entity.type
_entity.pdbx_description
1 polymer ?
#
loop_
_entity_poly.entity_id
_entity_poly.type
_entity_poly.pdbx_seq_one_letter_code
_entity_poly.pdbx_strand_id
1 'polypeptide(L)'
;MQYQKFRPQEILSRFVECYFIWESQQALDKEMIIESPPSSYPGIVFNYGEAYFLQNKKYPRLAVPQQFVAGLSTYSFKLFLSGRIGIAGIVLKPAALSTLFGLESFEYTEERMDLFTVLKEPYVQTYTEKIRQAEGTVDKVRLMEDFLLHHYKLTRPETDYIDHAANVIAESNGMLHMHDLLKESCMSRRTFERRFFRKVGLSPKYYARIRRIGYVANLIAGKKKVNWPEVFYQAEFFDQAHFIKDFEEFTGRSPQQYLKENTELANFVEKPTTQSLQ
;
A
#
# COMPACT_ATOMS: atom_id res chain seq x y z
N MET A 1 4.25 -1.84 -20.85
CA MET A 1 3.54 -2.09 -19.59
C MET A 1 2.57 -0.97 -19.33
N GLN A 2 1.39 -1.29 -18.76
CA GLN A 2 0.36 -0.32 -18.46
C GLN A 2 -0.04 -0.45 -16.98
N TYR A 3 -0.02 0.69 -16.26
CA TYR A 3 -0.45 0.79 -14.88
C TYR A 3 -1.58 1.80 -14.79
N GLN A 4 -2.74 1.36 -14.31
CA GLN A 4 -3.94 2.19 -14.23
C GLN A 4 -4.48 2.18 -12.80
N LYS A 5 -5.02 3.33 -12.34
CA LYS A 5 -5.72 3.46 -11.06
C LYS A 5 -7.16 3.89 -11.28
N PHE A 6 -8.04 3.36 -10.42
CA PHE A 6 -9.46 3.64 -10.45
C PHE A 6 -9.95 4.07 -9.06
N ARG A 7 -10.86 5.03 -9.05
CA ARG A 7 -11.47 5.49 -7.79
C ARG A 7 -12.57 4.53 -7.35
N PRO A 8 -12.72 4.28 -6.04
CA PRO A 8 -13.84 3.51 -5.52
C PRO A 8 -15.15 4.31 -5.61
N GLN A 9 -16.27 3.58 -5.60
CA GLN A 9 -17.58 4.18 -5.35
C GLN A 9 -17.62 4.83 -3.97
N GLU A 10 -18.50 5.84 -3.82
CA GLU A 10 -18.59 6.67 -2.62
C GLU A 10 -18.75 5.85 -1.33
N ILE A 11 -19.60 4.82 -1.35
CA ILE A 11 -19.84 3.95 -0.19
C ILE A 11 -18.58 3.21 0.29
N LEU A 12 -17.65 2.89 -0.61
CA LEU A 12 -16.39 2.20 -0.32
C LEU A 12 -15.22 3.16 -0.09
N SER A 13 -15.35 4.45 -0.40
CA SER A 13 -14.27 5.44 -0.32
C SER A 13 -13.69 5.61 1.09
N ARG A 14 -14.48 5.27 2.12
CA ARG A 14 -14.02 5.27 3.52
C ARG A 14 -13.05 4.12 3.85
N PHE A 15 -13.00 3.07 3.00
CA PHE A 15 -12.19 1.86 3.22
C PHE A 15 -11.16 1.64 2.12
N VAL A 16 -11.40 2.16 0.92
CA VAL A 16 -10.59 1.95 -0.26
C VAL A 16 -9.93 3.25 -0.68
N GLU A 17 -8.63 3.21 -0.91
CA GLU A 17 -7.87 4.32 -1.49
C GLU A 17 -8.02 4.35 -3.01
N CYS A 18 -7.76 3.22 -3.64
CA CYS A 18 -7.95 3.02 -5.08
C CYS A 18 -7.94 1.53 -5.44
N TYR A 19 -8.40 1.22 -6.64
CA TYR A 19 -8.07 -0.04 -7.33
C TYR A 19 -6.92 0.21 -8.29
N PHE A 20 -6.14 -0.83 -8.59
CA PHE A 20 -5.15 -0.74 -9.66
C PHE A 20 -5.14 -2.00 -10.52
N ILE A 21 -4.77 -1.80 -11.77
CA ILE A 21 -4.47 -2.87 -12.73
C ILE A 21 -3.08 -2.61 -13.29
N TRP A 22 -2.27 -3.66 -13.33
CA TRP A 22 -0.92 -3.62 -13.87
C TRP A 22 -0.73 -4.78 -14.84
N GLU A 23 -0.60 -4.46 -16.11
CA GLU A 23 -0.57 -5.44 -17.19
C GLU A 23 0.58 -5.18 -18.16
N SER A 24 1.11 -6.27 -18.72
CA SER A 24 1.97 -6.21 -19.90
C SER A 24 1.22 -6.76 -21.10
N GLN A 25 1.36 -6.08 -22.25
CA GLN A 25 0.79 -6.57 -23.52
C GLN A 25 1.50 -7.82 -24.03
N GLN A 26 2.81 -7.91 -23.78
CA GLN A 26 3.66 -9.03 -24.17
C GLN A 26 4.40 -9.57 -22.95
N ALA A 27 4.84 -10.82 -23.02
CA ALA A 27 5.72 -11.38 -22.02
C ALA A 27 7.05 -10.62 -21.99
N LEU A 28 7.62 -10.49 -20.81
CA LEU A 28 8.95 -9.91 -20.63
C LEU A 28 10.00 -10.92 -21.10
N ASP A 29 10.93 -10.49 -21.93
CA ASP A 29 12.04 -11.32 -22.41
C ASP A 29 13.05 -11.66 -21.31
N LYS A 30 13.13 -10.82 -20.28
CA LYS A 30 14.04 -10.97 -19.13
C LYS A 30 13.32 -10.62 -17.83
N GLU A 31 13.83 -11.18 -16.72
CA GLU A 31 13.38 -10.80 -15.39
C GLU A 31 13.58 -9.29 -15.18
N MET A 32 12.52 -8.62 -14.78
CA MET A 32 12.53 -7.20 -14.45
C MET A 32 12.45 -7.04 -12.94
N ILE A 33 13.33 -6.22 -12.39
CA ILE A 33 13.37 -5.92 -10.97
C ILE A 33 12.81 -4.52 -10.76
N ILE A 34 11.75 -4.42 -9.96
CA ILE A 34 11.16 -3.14 -9.57
C ILE A 34 11.27 -3.02 -8.06
N GLU A 35 11.79 -1.89 -7.60
CA GLU A 35 11.81 -1.57 -6.19
C GLU A 35 10.66 -0.62 -5.85
N SER A 36 9.92 -0.97 -4.80
CA SER A 36 8.87 -0.13 -4.21
C SER A 36 9.38 0.47 -2.90
N PRO A 37 9.14 1.76 -2.65
CA PRO A 37 9.37 2.33 -1.32
C PRO A 37 8.47 1.64 -0.28
N PRO A 38 8.68 1.91 1.02
CA PRO A 38 7.80 1.44 2.07
C PRO A 38 6.34 1.77 1.75
N SER A 39 5.45 0.78 1.88
CA SER A 39 4.02 0.96 1.62
C SER A 39 3.24 1.12 2.92
N SER A 40 2.58 2.24 3.04
CA SER A 40 1.75 2.60 4.19
C SER A 40 0.26 2.31 3.99
N TYR A 41 -0.07 1.58 2.94
CA TYR A 41 -1.42 1.11 2.66
C TYR A 41 -1.43 -0.42 2.56
N PRO A 42 -2.30 -1.10 3.30
CA PRO A 42 -2.53 -2.52 3.09
C PRO A 42 -3.35 -2.74 1.82
N GLY A 43 -3.47 -3.99 1.37
CA GLY A 43 -4.26 -4.27 0.18
C GLY A 43 -4.59 -5.73 -0.02
N ILE A 44 -5.39 -5.99 -1.05
CA ILE A 44 -5.69 -7.33 -1.56
C ILE A 44 -5.22 -7.37 -3.01
N VAL A 45 -4.47 -8.39 -3.37
CA VAL A 45 -3.86 -8.53 -4.70
C VAL A 45 -4.28 -9.83 -5.34
N PHE A 46 -4.61 -9.76 -6.62
CA PHE A 46 -4.97 -10.88 -7.48
C PHE A 46 -3.98 -10.94 -8.65
N ASN A 47 -3.17 -11.99 -8.71
CA ASN A 47 -2.27 -12.23 -9.83
C ASN A 47 -2.93 -13.17 -10.83
N TYR A 48 -3.13 -12.72 -12.06
CA TYR A 48 -3.62 -13.50 -13.19
C TYR A 48 -2.60 -13.62 -14.32
N GLY A 49 -1.38 -13.10 -14.10
CA GLY A 49 -0.20 -13.29 -14.95
C GLY A 49 0.70 -14.41 -14.44
N GLU A 50 1.97 -14.33 -14.79
CA GLU A 50 2.99 -15.27 -14.31
C GLU A 50 3.29 -15.08 -12.83
N ALA A 51 3.81 -16.15 -12.21
CA ALA A 51 4.26 -16.08 -10.81
C ALA A 51 5.46 -15.14 -10.68
N TYR A 52 5.52 -14.40 -9.58
CA TYR A 52 6.60 -13.47 -9.31
C TYR A 52 7.10 -13.59 -7.86
N PHE A 53 8.26 -13.01 -7.61
CA PHE A 53 8.88 -13.07 -6.28
C PHE A 53 8.98 -11.67 -5.68
N LEU A 54 9.00 -11.64 -4.35
CA LEU A 54 9.24 -10.46 -3.54
C LEU A 54 10.50 -10.66 -2.71
N GLN A 55 11.31 -9.62 -2.61
CA GLN A 55 12.43 -9.54 -1.68
C GLN A 55 12.24 -8.32 -0.78
N ASN A 56 12.37 -8.51 0.53
CA ASN A 56 12.42 -7.43 1.52
C ASN A 56 13.41 -7.81 2.64
N LYS A 57 13.43 -7.01 3.70
CA LYS A 57 14.30 -7.27 4.87
C LYS A 57 14.01 -8.62 5.56
N LYS A 58 12.74 -9.06 5.53
CA LYS A 58 12.29 -10.31 6.15
C LYS A 58 12.52 -11.53 5.26
N TYR A 59 12.26 -11.36 3.97
CA TYR A 59 12.29 -12.44 2.99
C TYR A 59 13.34 -12.16 1.92
N PRO A 60 14.40 -12.99 1.79
CA PRO A 60 15.40 -12.84 0.73
C PRO A 60 14.83 -13.13 -0.67
N ARG A 61 13.85 -14.02 -0.78
CA ARG A 61 13.08 -14.31 -2.00
C ARG A 61 11.81 -15.07 -1.62
N LEU A 62 10.68 -14.38 -1.61
CA LEU A 62 9.36 -14.94 -1.32
C LEU A 62 8.60 -15.15 -2.62
N ALA A 63 8.17 -16.37 -2.91
CA ALA A 63 7.15 -16.61 -3.92
C ALA A 63 5.82 -16.10 -3.35
N VAL A 64 5.27 -15.04 -3.93
CA VAL A 64 4.01 -14.50 -3.44
C VAL A 64 2.85 -15.40 -3.86
N PRO A 65 1.82 -15.59 -3.00
CA PRO A 65 0.61 -16.30 -3.40
C PRO A 65 -0.07 -15.65 -4.61
N GLN A 66 -0.85 -16.42 -5.34
CA GLN A 66 -1.55 -15.93 -6.54
C GLN A 66 -2.61 -14.88 -6.19
N GLN A 67 -3.25 -15.01 -5.03
CA GLN A 67 -4.11 -14.01 -4.42
C GLN A 67 -3.72 -13.87 -2.95
N PHE A 68 -3.54 -12.65 -2.50
CA PHE A 68 -3.06 -12.44 -1.14
C PHE A 68 -3.55 -11.14 -0.50
N VAL A 69 -3.58 -11.14 0.81
CA VAL A 69 -3.64 -9.95 1.64
C VAL A 69 -2.22 -9.45 1.87
N ALA A 70 -1.98 -8.19 1.50
CA ALA A 70 -0.74 -7.48 1.78
C ALA A 70 -0.95 -6.57 3.00
N GLY A 71 -0.21 -6.78 4.06
CA GLY A 71 -0.09 -5.80 5.13
C GLY A 71 0.81 -4.63 4.75
N LEU A 72 1.02 -3.72 5.69
CA LEU A 72 1.96 -2.62 5.50
C LEU A 72 3.37 -3.14 5.27
N SER A 73 4.12 -2.48 4.38
CA SER A 73 5.55 -2.72 4.20
C SER A 73 6.33 -1.59 4.86
N THR A 74 7.03 -1.90 5.94
CA THR A 74 7.81 -0.90 6.69
C THR A 74 9.15 -0.60 6.04
N TYR A 75 9.61 -1.47 5.14
CA TYR A 75 10.85 -1.32 4.39
C TYR A 75 10.57 -1.33 2.89
N SER A 76 11.50 -0.75 2.12
CA SER A 76 11.53 -0.94 0.66
C SER A 76 11.60 -2.42 0.32
N PHE A 77 10.93 -2.80 -0.76
CA PHE A 77 10.95 -4.17 -1.25
C PHE A 77 11.13 -4.22 -2.76
N LYS A 78 11.68 -5.33 -3.25
CA LYS A 78 11.87 -5.57 -4.69
C LYS A 78 10.90 -6.62 -5.17
N LEU A 79 10.33 -6.38 -6.35
CA LEU A 79 9.54 -7.36 -7.10
C LEU A 79 10.37 -7.87 -8.26
N PHE A 80 10.41 -9.18 -8.44
CA PHE A 80 11.09 -9.87 -9.52
C PHE A 80 10.00 -10.42 -10.44
N LEU A 81 9.80 -9.76 -11.56
CA LEU A 81 8.71 -9.99 -12.50
C LEU A 81 9.27 -10.63 -13.77
N SER A 82 8.64 -11.69 -14.26
CA SER A 82 9.01 -12.37 -15.49
C SER A 82 7.78 -12.79 -16.28
N GLY A 83 7.94 -13.04 -17.58
CA GLY A 83 6.85 -13.46 -18.42
C GLY A 83 5.74 -12.43 -18.52
N ARG A 84 4.48 -12.87 -18.58
CA ARG A 84 3.33 -11.98 -18.73
C ARG A 84 2.88 -11.42 -17.37
N ILE A 85 2.84 -10.11 -17.27
CA ILE A 85 2.36 -9.42 -16.07
C ILE A 85 0.85 -9.23 -16.16
N GLY A 86 0.15 -9.63 -15.09
CA GLY A 86 -1.27 -9.41 -14.92
C GLY A 86 -1.60 -9.35 -13.42
N ILE A 87 -1.64 -8.14 -12.86
CA ILE A 87 -1.87 -7.92 -11.43
C ILE A 87 -3.00 -6.92 -11.26
N ALA A 88 -4.03 -7.31 -10.52
CA ALA A 88 -5.10 -6.44 -10.06
C ALA A 88 -5.02 -6.29 -8.54
N GLY A 89 -5.37 -5.13 -8.02
CA GLY A 89 -5.33 -4.94 -6.58
C GLY A 89 -6.28 -3.88 -6.06
N ILE A 90 -6.63 -4.07 -4.80
CA ILE A 90 -7.41 -3.17 -3.97
C ILE A 90 -6.42 -2.55 -2.98
N VAL A 91 -6.19 -1.25 -3.08
CA VAL A 91 -5.42 -0.50 -2.09
C VAL A 91 -6.40 -0.03 -1.03
N LEU A 92 -6.23 -0.50 0.19
CA LEU A 92 -7.13 -0.20 1.30
C LEU A 92 -6.64 1.02 2.08
N LYS A 93 -7.55 1.73 2.72
CA LYS A 93 -7.22 2.75 3.73
C LYS A 93 -6.46 2.12 4.91
N PRO A 94 -5.65 2.87 5.67
CA PRO A 94 -4.70 2.29 6.62
C PRO A 94 -5.28 1.31 7.66
N ALA A 95 -6.47 1.59 8.18
CA ALA A 95 -7.13 0.76 9.17
C ALA A 95 -8.15 -0.24 8.58
N ALA A 96 -8.32 -0.24 7.25
CA ALA A 96 -9.44 -0.93 6.62
C ALA A 96 -9.35 -2.47 6.66
N LEU A 97 -8.16 -3.06 6.76
CA LEU A 97 -8.05 -4.51 7.02
C LEU A 97 -8.77 -4.90 8.31
N SER A 98 -8.57 -4.13 9.36
CA SER A 98 -9.23 -4.38 10.63
C SER A 98 -10.71 -3.99 10.58
N THR A 99 -11.04 -2.84 10.02
CA THR A 99 -12.41 -2.32 10.03
C THR A 99 -13.34 -3.10 9.12
N LEU A 100 -12.90 -3.48 7.90
CA LEU A 100 -13.71 -4.28 6.97
C LEU A 100 -13.76 -5.76 7.37
N PHE A 101 -12.60 -6.35 7.67
CA PHE A 101 -12.45 -7.80 7.75
C PHE A 101 -12.24 -8.31 9.18
N GLY A 102 -12.23 -7.42 10.18
CA GLY A 102 -12.02 -7.81 11.58
C GLY A 102 -10.62 -8.33 11.90
N LEU A 103 -9.64 -8.08 11.02
CA LEU A 103 -8.28 -8.61 11.15
C LEU A 103 -7.43 -7.75 12.09
N GLU A 104 -6.56 -8.39 12.85
CA GLU A 104 -5.54 -7.72 13.65
C GLU A 104 -4.39 -7.29 12.73
N SER A 105 -4.37 -6.04 12.26
CA SER A 105 -3.48 -5.59 11.17
C SER A 105 -1.99 -5.78 11.46
N PHE A 106 -1.58 -5.83 12.74
CA PHE A 106 -0.17 -6.06 13.10
C PHE A 106 0.32 -7.47 12.71
N GLU A 107 -0.55 -8.46 12.61
CA GLU A 107 -0.19 -9.83 12.18
C GLU A 107 0.17 -9.89 10.69
N TYR A 108 -0.27 -8.89 9.92
CA TYR A 108 -0.06 -8.82 8.46
C TYR A 108 1.08 -7.87 8.06
N THR A 109 1.65 -7.12 9.00
CA THR A 109 2.77 -6.21 8.71
C THR A 109 3.97 -7.00 8.15
N GLU A 110 4.50 -6.59 6.99
CA GLU A 110 5.52 -7.28 6.17
C GLU A 110 5.06 -8.59 5.52
N GLU A 111 3.80 -9.01 5.69
CA GLU A 111 3.30 -10.28 5.18
C GLU A 111 2.59 -10.16 3.84
N ARG A 112 2.56 -11.31 3.14
CA ARG A 112 1.79 -11.57 1.92
C ARG A 112 1.10 -12.91 2.11
N MET A 113 -0.06 -12.88 2.77
CA MET A 113 -0.75 -14.10 3.20
C MET A 113 -1.82 -14.48 2.17
N ASP A 114 -1.87 -15.76 1.82
CA ASP A 114 -2.88 -16.26 0.88
C ASP A 114 -4.29 -15.85 1.31
N LEU A 115 -5.05 -15.31 0.36
CA LEU A 115 -6.36 -14.72 0.59
C LEU A 115 -7.36 -15.74 1.14
N PHE A 116 -7.32 -17.01 0.68
CA PHE A 116 -8.24 -18.05 1.14
C PHE A 116 -7.90 -18.54 2.55
N THR A 117 -6.65 -18.41 2.95
CA THR A 117 -6.23 -18.69 4.34
C THR A 117 -6.74 -17.62 5.31
N VAL A 118 -6.75 -16.36 4.85
CA VAL A 118 -7.16 -15.19 5.65
C VAL A 118 -8.69 -15.05 5.69
N LEU A 119 -9.33 -15.09 4.52
CA LEU A 119 -10.76 -14.92 4.36
C LEU A 119 -11.37 -16.26 3.92
N LYS A 120 -11.96 -16.98 4.87
CA LYS A 120 -12.45 -18.35 4.67
C LYS A 120 -13.89 -18.42 4.11
N GLU A 121 -14.44 -17.30 3.70
CA GLU A 121 -15.80 -17.19 3.20
C GLU A 121 -15.93 -17.74 1.77
N PRO A 122 -16.95 -18.56 1.45
CA PRO A 122 -17.07 -19.19 0.13
C PRO A 122 -17.12 -18.21 -1.05
N TYR A 123 -17.71 -17.01 -0.86
CA TYR A 123 -17.78 -16.01 -1.92
C TYR A 123 -16.40 -15.48 -2.33
N VAL A 124 -15.39 -15.54 -1.46
CA VAL A 124 -14.02 -15.08 -1.74
C VAL A 124 -13.45 -15.85 -2.94
N GLN A 125 -13.61 -17.17 -2.95
CA GLN A 125 -13.19 -18.00 -4.08
C GLN A 125 -13.93 -17.62 -5.36
N THR A 126 -15.25 -17.49 -5.28
CA THR A 126 -16.08 -17.14 -6.44
C THR A 126 -15.67 -15.82 -7.09
N TYR A 127 -15.45 -14.76 -6.28
CA TYR A 127 -15.01 -13.47 -6.81
C TYR A 127 -13.57 -13.52 -7.33
N THR A 128 -12.67 -14.22 -6.65
CA THR A 128 -11.29 -14.39 -7.09
C THR A 128 -11.21 -15.02 -8.47
N GLU A 129 -11.97 -16.10 -8.71
CA GLU A 129 -12.02 -16.77 -10.00
C GLU A 129 -12.57 -15.85 -11.09
N LYS A 130 -13.67 -15.13 -10.82
CA LYS A 130 -14.24 -14.14 -11.75
C LYS A 130 -13.26 -13.03 -12.10
N ILE A 131 -12.57 -12.44 -11.11
CA ILE A 131 -11.59 -11.37 -11.32
C ILE A 131 -10.44 -11.86 -12.22
N ARG A 132 -9.96 -13.08 -11.99
CA ARG A 132 -8.86 -13.66 -12.77
C ARG A 132 -9.25 -13.98 -14.20
N GLN A 133 -10.50 -14.39 -14.43
CA GLN A 133 -11.03 -14.76 -15.75
C GLN A 133 -11.54 -13.56 -16.56
N ALA A 134 -11.84 -12.44 -15.92
CA ALA A 134 -12.32 -11.26 -16.62
C ALA A 134 -11.28 -10.75 -17.63
N GLU A 135 -11.69 -10.43 -18.85
CA GLU A 135 -10.78 -9.95 -19.91
C GLU A 135 -10.53 -8.44 -19.81
N GLY A 136 -11.57 -7.68 -19.48
CA GLY A 136 -11.51 -6.22 -19.45
C GLY A 136 -10.96 -5.66 -18.13
N THR A 137 -10.15 -4.60 -18.20
CA THR A 137 -9.65 -3.86 -17.03
C THR A 137 -10.79 -3.31 -16.17
N VAL A 138 -11.83 -2.74 -16.80
CA VAL A 138 -13.01 -2.19 -16.11
C VAL A 138 -13.80 -3.29 -15.42
N ASP A 139 -13.94 -4.46 -16.05
CA ASP A 139 -14.68 -5.59 -15.49
C ASP A 139 -13.96 -6.17 -14.26
N LYS A 140 -12.62 -6.25 -14.30
CA LYS A 140 -11.83 -6.63 -13.11
C LYS A 140 -12.08 -5.67 -11.94
N VAL A 141 -12.09 -4.37 -12.21
CA VAL A 141 -12.33 -3.36 -11.17
C VAL A 141 -13.75 -3.46 -10.62
N ARG A 142 -14.77 -3.61 -11.47
CA ARG A 142 -16.16 -3.83 -11.01
C ARG A 142 -16.28 -5.07 -10.14
N LEU A 143 -15.65 -6.18 -10.51
CA LEU A 143 -15.67 -7.40 -9.73
C LEU A 143 -14.96 -7.25 -8.37
N MET A 144 -13.88 -6.47 -8.30
CA MET A 144 -13.24 -6.11 -7.02
C MET A 144 -14.17 -5.23 -6.15
N GLU A 145 -14.90 -4.31 -6.76
CA GLU A 145 -15.91 -3.52 -6.05
C GLU A 145 -17.07 -4.39 -5.55
N ASP A 146 -17.60 -5.26 -6.41
CA ASP A 146 -18.67 -6.18 -6.06
C ASP A 146 -18.27 -7.12 -4.93
N PHE A 147 -17.03 -7.61 -4.92
CA PHE A 147 -16.46 -8.37 -3.82
C PHE A 147 -16.53 -7.61 -2.50
N LEU A 148 -16.06 -6.35 -2.49
CA LEU A 148 -16.09 -5.53 -1.28
C LEU A 148 -17.51 -5.13 -0.88
N LEU A 149 -18.39 -4.83 -1.83
CA LEU A 149 -19.80 -4.51 -1.57
C LEU A 149 -20.55 -5.71 -0.99
N HIS A 150 -20.25 -6.91 -1.49
CA HIS A 150 -20.82 -8.14 -0.94
C HIS A 150 -20.42 -8.30 0.54
N HIS A 151 -19.12 -8.19 0.82
CA HIS A 151 -18.62 -8.27 2.19
C HIS A 151 -19.19 -7.16 3.09
N TYR A 152 -19.23 -5.93 2.60
CA TYR A 152 -19.80 -4.78 3.32
C TYR A 152 -21.27 -5.00 3.70
N LYS A 153 -22.09 -5.55 2.80
CA LYS A 153 -23.51 -5.85 3.07
C LYS A 153 -23.69 -6.91 4.17
N LEU A 154 -22.77 -7.87 4.25
CA LEU A 154 -22.82 -8.94 5.27
C LEU A 154 -22.39 -8.42 6.64
N THR A 155 -21.30 -7.64 6.71
CA THR A 155 -20.65 -7.28 7.98
C THR A 155 -21.06 -5.91 8.52
N ARG A 156 -21.51 -5.00 7.63
CA ARG A 156 -21.88 -3.61 7.94
C ARG A 156 -20.84 -2.91 8.83
N PRO A 157 -19.58 -2.86 8.40
CA PRO A 157 -18.50 -2.34 9.22
C PRO A 157 -18.68 -0.83 9.46
N GLU A 158 -18.35 -0.40 10.69
CA GLU A 158 -18.37 1.01 11.06
C GLU A 158 -16.95 1.51 11.32
N THR A 159 -16.65 2.70 10.82
CA THR A 159 -15.40 3.39 11.10
C THR A 159 -15.46 4.06 12.49
N ASP A 160 -14.32 4.14 13.15
CA ASP A 160 -14.18 4.85 14.42
C ASP A 160 -13.08 5.95 14.35
N TYR A 161 -12.79 6.55 15.49
CA TYR A 161 -11.77 7.60 15.55
C TYR A 161 -10.37 7.11 15.12
N ILE A 162 -10.04 5.83 15.28
CA ILE A 162 -8.74 5.29 14.85
C ILE A 162 -8.64 5.26 13.32
N ASP A 163 -9.73 4.93 12.61
CA ASP A 163 -9.78 5.03 11.15
C ASP A 163 -9.55 6.47 10.70
N HIS A 164 -10.23 7.43 11.34
CA HIS A 164 -10.04 8.86 11.07
C HIS A 164 -8.58 9.28 11.31
N ALA A 165 -8.02 8.99 12.47
CA ALA A 165 -6.66 9.37 12.83
C ALA A 165 -5.62 8.77 11.85
N ALA A 166 -5.80 7.51 11.44
CA ALA A 166 -4.93 6.85 10.49
C ALA A 166 -5.00 7.51 9.09
N ASN A 167 -6.20 7.92 8.66
CA ASN A 167 -6.40 8.65 7.41
C ASN A 167 -5.77 10.05 7.47
N VAL A 168 -5.93 10.80 8.56
CA VAL A 168 -5.29 12.12 8.75
C VAL A 168 -3.77 12.01 8.67
N ILE A 169 -3.16 10.99 9.31
CA ILE A 169 -1.72 10.75 9.20
C ILE A 169 -1.33 10.43 7.74
N ALA A 170 -2.14 9.64 7.04
CA ALA A 170 -1.86 9.28 5.65
C ALA A 170 -1.94 10.49 4.71
N GLU A 171 -2.98 11.29 4.82
CA GLU A 171 -3.27 12.47 3.98
C GLU A 171 -2.27 13.60 4.22
N SER A 172 -1.84 13.80 5.48
CA SER A 172 -0.77 14.75 5.83
C SER A 172 0.64 14.23 5.49
N ASN A 173 0.79 13.07 4.86
CA ASN A 173 2.08 12.42 4.62
C ASN A 173 2.93 12.25 5.90
N GLY A 174 2.28 12.06 7.05
CA GLY A 174 2.94 11.95 8.34
C GLY A 174 3.45 13.28 8.92
N MET A 175 3.13 14.41 8.29
CA MET A 175 3.50 15.76 8.71
C MET A 175 2.38 16.37 9.55
N LEU A 176 2.35 16.01 10.83
CA LEU A 176 1.34 16.49 11.78
C LEU A 176 1.82 16.35 13.24
N HIS A 177 1.16 17.04 14.12
CA HIS A 177 1.42 16.92 15.55
C HIS A 177 0.57 15.83 16.19
N MET A 178 1.21 14.73 16.63
CA MET A 178 0.52 13.61 17.31
C MET A 178 -0.29 14.03 18.53
N HIS A 179 0.08 15.15 19.16
CA HIS A 179 -0.63 15.71 20.31
C HIS A 179 -2.07 16.08 19.94
N ASP A 180 -2.29 16.64 18.76
CA ASP A 180 -3.60 17.12 18.33
C ASP A 180 -4.55 15.93 18.10
N LEU A 181 -4.08 14.88 17.41
CA LEU A 181 -4.86 13.64 17.25
C LEU A 181 -5.20 12.99 18.61
N LEU A 182 -4.25 13.00 19.54
CA LEU A 182 -4.50 12.42 20.85
C LEU A 182 -5.56 13.22 21.63
N LYS A 183 -5.48 14.55 21.56
CA LYS A 183 -6.45 15.44 22.23
C LYS A 183 -7.87 15.24 21.70
N GLU A 184 -8.03 15.15 20.39
CA GLU A 184 -9.33 14.93 19.74
C GLU A 184 -9.90 13.53 20.02
N SER A 185 -9.03 12.53 20.25
CA SER A 185 -9.45 11.15 20.47
C SER A 185 -10.26 10.93 21.75
N CYS A 186 -10.21 11.84 22.72
CA CYS A 186 -10.75 11.66 24.07
C CYS A 186 -10.26 10.37 24.75
N MET A 187 -9.10 9.83 24.34
CA MET A 187 -8.51 8.60 24.89
C MET A 187 -7.23 8.91 25.66
N SER A 188 -6.89 8.02 26.61
CA SER A 188 -5.53 8.04 27.13
C SER A 188 -4.53 7.67 26.03
N ARG A 189 -3.31 8.22 26.09
CA ARG A 189 -2.25 7.89 25.13
C ARG A 189 -2.05 6.39 24.95
N ARG A 190 -2.01 5.64 26.05
CA ARG A 190 -1.85 4.17 26.02
C ARG A 190 -2.99 3.48 25.28
N THR A 191 -4.23 3.93 25.49
CA THR A 191 -5.41 3.36 24.81
C THR A 191 -5.38 3.66 23.32
N PHE A 192 -5.07 4.91 22.93
CA PHE A 192 -4.95 5.34 21.55
C PHE A 192 -3.88 4.53 20.80
N GLU A 193 -2.63 4.49 21.33
CA GLU A 193 -1.52 3.76 20.71
C GLU A 193 -1.82 2.27 20.57
N ARG A 194 -2.43 1.63 21.59
CA ARG A 194 -2.81 0.21 21.51
C ARG A 194 -3.88 -0.06 20.47
N ARG A 195 -4.94 0.74 20.40
CA ARG A 195 -6.02 0.59 19.43
C ARG A 195 -5.50 0.85 18.01
N PHE A 196 -4.68 1.88 17.84
CA PHE A 196 -4.04 2.20 16.57
C PHE A 196 -3.15 1.06 16.09
N PHE A 197 -2.31 0.50 16.98
CA PHE A 197 -1.46 -0.65 16.65
C PHE A 197 -2.27 -1.86 16.17
N ARG A 198 -3.37 -2.18 16.84
CA ARG A 198 -4.24 -3.29 16.41
C ARG A 198 -4.86 -3.05 15.03
N LYS A 199 -5.40 -1.84 14.80
CA LYS A 199 -6.12 -1.52 13.55
C LYS A 199 -5.22 -1.23 12.36
N VAL A 200 -4.04 -0.64 12.58
CA VAL A 200 -3.13 -0.21 11.52
C VAL A 200 -1.91 -1.13 11.38
N GLY A 201 -1.51 -1.80 12.47
CA GLY A 201 -0.37 -2.70 12.50
C GLY A 201 0.92 -2.06 13.00
N LEU A 202 0.93 -0.75 13.24
CA LEU A 202 2.09 0.02 13.67
C LEU A 202 1.69 1.04 14.74
N SER A 203 2.66 1.57 15.49
CA SER A 203 2.38 2.72 16.35
C SER A 203 2.11 3.98 15.51
N PRO A 204 1.32 4.95 15.98
CA PRO A 204 1.02 6.17 15.23
C PRO A 204 2.27 6.92 14.76
N LYS A 205 3.27 7.05 15.65
CA LYS A 205 4.54 7.73 15.36
C LYS A 205 5.34 6.98 14.27
N TYR A 206 5.41 5.67 14.34
CA TYR A 206 6.14 4.87 13.36
C TYR A 206 5.45 4.90 11.99
N TYR A 207 4.13 4.82 11.98
CA TYR A 207 3.32 4.95 10.76
C TYR A 207 3.53 6.32 10.10
N ALA A 208 3.54 7.42 10.87
CA ALA A 208 3.83 8.76 10.35
C ALA A 208 5.22 8.86 9.72
N ARG A 209 6.25 8.24 10.33
CA ARG A 209 7.62 8.22 9.75
C ARG A 209 7.64 7.49 8.40
N ILE A 210 6.98 6.33 8.28
CA ILE A 210 6.88 5.59 7.01
C ILE A 210 6.18 6.43 5.94
N ARG A 211 5.08 7.09 6.29
CA ARG A 211 4.36 8.00 5.38
C ARG A 211 5.27 9.11 4.86
N ARG A 212 6.06 9.71 5.75
CA ARG A 212 6.99 10.78 5.40
C ARG A 212 8.10 10.32 4.46
N ILE A 213 8.65 9.13 4.70
CA ILE A 213 9.66 8.53 3.79
C ILE A 213 9.04 8.17 2.43
N GLY A 214 7.83 7.60 2.41
CA GLY A 214 7.09 7.34 1.17
C GLY A 214 6.84 8.62 0.36
N TYR A 215 6.48 9.72 1.03
CA TYR A 215 6.34 11.04 0.39
C TYR A 215 7.66 11.52 -0.22
N VAL A 216 8.77 11.40 0.51
CA VAL A 216 10.10 11.76 -0.02
C VAL A 216 10.46 10.90 -1.22
N ALA A 217 10.25 9.57 -1.15
CA ALA A 217 10.50 8.68 -2.28
C ALA A 217 9.74 9.13 -3.54
N ASN A 218 8.47 9.54 -3.38
CA ASN A 218 7.67 10.09 -4.48
C ASN A 218 8.20 11.44 -4.99
N LEU A 219 8.66 12.31 -4.09
CA LEU A 219 9.24 13.62 -4.49
C LEU A 219 10.50 13.48 -5.35
N ILE A 220 11.31 12.44 -5.10
CA ILE A 220 12.59 12.23 -5.80
C ILE A 220 12.46 11.24 -6.97
N ALA A 221 11.34 10.53 -7.11
CA ALA A 221 11.11 9.58 -8.18
C ALA A 221 11.34 10.22 -9.56
N GLY A 222 12.09 9.55 -10.44
CA GLY A 222 12.37 10.01 -11.81
C GLY A 222 13.32 11.21 -11.95
N LYS A 223 13.73 11.83 -10.86
CA LYS A 223 14.60 13.01 -10.91
C LYS A 223 16.06 12.62 -11.09
N LYS A 224 16.76 13.21 -12.07
CA LYS A 224 18.21 13.05 -12.24
C LYS A 224 19.02 13.84 -11.22
N LYS A 225 18.46 14.95 -10.71
CA LYS A 225 19.06 15.81 -9.70
C LYS A 225 17.99 16.24 -8.70
N VAL A 226 18.35 16.27 -7.44
CA VAL A 226 17.45 16.61 -6.33
C VAL A 226 18.04 17.77 -5.52
N ASN A 227 17.21 18.78 -5.26
CA ASN A 227 17.52 19.83 -4.30
C ASN A 227 17.15 19.31 -2.90
N TRP A 228 18.11 18.71 -2.20
CA TRP A 228 17.91 18.10 -0.89
C TRP A 228 17.40 19.08 0.18
N PRO A 229 17.91 20.32 0.31
CA PRO A 229 17.34 21.31 1.22
C PRO A 229 15.84 21.53 1.01
N GLU A 230 15.40 21.60 -0.23
CA GLU A 230 13.98 21.77 -0.56
C GLU A 230 13.15 20.53 -0.17
N VAL A 231 13.67 19.31 -0.42
CA VAL A 231 13.02 18.05 -0.02
C VAL A 231 12.89 17.98 1.50
N PHE A 232 13.93 18.37 2.26
CA PHE A 232 13.87 18.39 3.73
C PHE A 232 12.81 19.37 4.23
N TYR A 233 12.75 20.55 3.64
CA TYR A 233 11.75 21.56 3.98
C TYR A 233 10.33 21.07 3.69
N GLN A 234 10.09 20.55 2.48
CA GLN A 234 8.78 20.05 2.07
C GLN A 234 8.31 18.84 2.91
N ALA A 235 9.24 18.02 3.39
CA ALA A 235 8.95 16.86 4.22
C ALA A 235 9.02 17.14 5.73
N GLU A 236 9.17 18.41 6.14
CA GLU A 236 9.20 18.86 7.54
C GLU A 236 10.17 18.07 8.42
N PHE A 237 11.39 17.76 7.90
CA PHE A 237 12.44 17.21 8.73
C PHE A 237 13.14 18.33 9.52
N PHE A 238 13.42 18.05 10.79
CA PHE A 238 14.07 19.01 11.67
C PHE A 238 15.49 19.33 11.20
N ASP A 239 16.24 18.31 10.79
CA ASP A 239 17.59 18.45 10.26
C ASP A 239 17.93 17.33 9.27
N GLN A 240 19.05 17.49 8.57
CA GLN A 240 19.54 16.54 7.57
C GLN A 240 19.93 15.18 8.19
N ALA A 241 20.49 15.17 9.39
CA ALA A 241 20.94 13.93 10.04
C ALA A 241 19.74 13.05 10.41
N HIS A 242 18.67 13.66 10.94
CA HIS A 242 17.41 12.96 11.23
C HIS A 242 16.79 12.39 9.95
N PHE A 243 16.76 13.17 8.86
CA PHE A 243 16.27 12.71 7.57
C PHE A 243 17.08 11.50 7.05
N ILE A 244 18.42 11.60 6.99
CA ILE A 244 19.27 10.50 6.49
C ILE A 244 19.04 9.24 7.31
N LYS A 245 19.02 9.36 8.64
CA LYS A 245 18.79 8.24 9.54
C LYS A 245 17.44 7.54 9.27
N ASP A 246 16.36 8.32 9.16
CA ASP A 246 15.05 7.77 8.87
C ASP A 246 15.01 7.12 7.48
N PHE A 247 15.60 7.78 6.48
CA PHE A 247 15.62 7.27 5.12
C PHE A 247 16.39 5.94 5.02
N GLU A 248 17.58 5.86 5.64
CA GLU A 248 18.38 4.63 5.68
C GLU A 248 17.70 3.49 6.46
N GLU A 249 17.01 3.81 7.56
CA GLU A 249 16.26 2.81 8.32
C GLU A 249 15.22 2.10 7.45
N PHE A 250 14.48 2.84 6.62
CA PHE A 250 13.35 2.32 5.85
C PHE A 250 13.73 1.83 4.44
N THR A 251 14.80 2.35 3.85
CA THR A 251 15.23 1.98 2.48
C THR A 251 16.50 1.14 2.43
N GLY A 252 17.23 1.05 3.55
CA GLY A 252 18.51 0.35 3.64
C GLY A 252 19.67 1.08 2.97
N ARG A 253 19.48 2.31 2.46
CA ARG A 253 20.46 3.07 1.69
C ARG A 253 20.35 4.56 1.96
N SER A 254 21.45 5.29 1.75
CA SER A 254 21.40 6.75 1.79
C SER A 254 20.50 7.31 0.68
N PRO A 255 19.91 8.50 0.86
CA PRO A 255 19.07 9.13 -0.15
C PRO A 255 19.77 9.29 -1.51
N GLN A 256 21.06 9.57 -1.52
CA GLN A 256 21.86 9.71 -2.75
C GLN A 256 22.05 8.36 -3.47
N GLN A 257 22.32 7.28 -2.73
CA GLN A 257 22.42 5.93 -3.28
C GLN A 257 21.06 5.47 -3.84
N TYR A 258 19.99 5.68 -3.08
CA TYR A 258 18.64 5.35 -3.51
C TYR A 258 18.29 6.04 -4.82
N LEU A 259 18.53 7.35 -4.94
CA LEU A 259 18.28 8.12 -6.15
C LEU A 259 19.09 7.60 -7.37
N LYS A 260 20.34 7.21 -7.13
CA LYS A 260 21.23 6.72 -8.21
C LYS A 260 20.82 5.33 -8.73
N GLU A 261 20.38 4.45 -7.84
CA GLU A 261 20.06 3.06 -8.15
C GLU A 261 18.61 2.85 -8.61
N ASN A 262 17.70 3.78 -8.31
CA ASN A 262 16.25 3.63 -8.46
C ASN A 262 15.70 4.39 -9.68
N THR A 263 16.34 4.24 -10.83
CA THR A 263 15.90 4.89 -12.07
C THR A 263 14.63 4.28 -12.66
N GLU A 264 14.27 3.05 -12.29
CA GLU A 264 13.14 2.33 -12.88
C GLU A 264 11.79 2.59 -12.19
N LEU A 265 11.78 2.88 -10.89
CA LEU A 265 10.54 3.25 -10.17
C LEU A 265 9.86 4.50 -10.75
N ALA A 266 10.66 5.40 -11.27
CA ALA A 266 10.24 6.63 -11.92
C ALA A 266 9.25 6.39 -13.07
N ASN A 267 9.45 5.33 -13.83
CA ASN A 267 8.64 5.04 -15.01
C ASN A 267 7.23 4.51 -14.65
N PHE A 268 7.04 4.00 -13.42
CA PHE A 268 5.77 3.43 -12.97
C PHE A 268 4.96 4.37 -12.09
N VAL A 269 5.62 5.32 -11.41
CA VAL A 269 4.96 6.32 -10.54
C VAL A 269 4.60 7.59 -11.31
N GLU A 270 5.25 7.87 -12.45
CA GLU A 270 4.95 9.03 -13.28
C GLU A 270 3.56 8.92 -13.94
N LYS A 271 2.57 9.47 -13.26
CA LYS A 271 1.20 9.72 -13.72
C LYS A 271 0.31 8.47 -13.83
N PRO A 272 -0.14 7.91 -12.70
CA PRO A 272 -1.30 7.04 -12.77
C PRO A 272 -2.49 7.85 -13.32
N THR A 273 -2.99 7.46 -14.47
CA THR A 273 -4.25 7.98 -14.97
C THR A 273 -5.34 7.50 -14.03
N THR A 274 -5.84 8.38 -13.15
CA THR A 274 -6.95 8.03 -12.27
C THR A 274 -8.23 8.11 -13.09
N GLN A 275 -8.84 6.98 -13.38
CA GLN A 275 -10.11 6.89 -14.10
C GLN A 275 -11.26 6.75 -13.09
N SER A 276 -12.39 7.38 -13.37
CA SER A 276 -13.65 7.08 -12.69
C SER A 276 -14.33 5.95 -13.44
N LEU A 277 -14.88 4.97 -12.72
CA LEU A 277 -15.80 3.99 -13.29
C LEU A 277 -17.10 4.76 -13.62
N GLN A 278 -17.37 5.00 -14.90
CA GLN A 278 -18.68 5.51 -15.39
C GLN A 278 -19.64 4.35 -15.56
#